data_d94dd921abe98c4e0cbbb9292ad699c9
#
_entry.id   d94dd921abe98c4e0cbbb9292ad699c9
#
_cell.length_a   1.000
_cell.length_b   1.000
_cell.length_c   1.000
_cell.angle_alpha   90.00
_cell.angle_beta   90.00
_cell.angle_gamma   90.00
#
_symmetry.space_group_name_H-M   'P 1'
#
loop_
_entity.id
_entity.type
_entity.pdbx_description
1 polymer ?
#
loop_
_entity_poly.entity_id
_entity_poly.type
_entity_poly.pdbx_seq_one_letter_code
_entity_poly.pdbx_strand_id
1 'polypeptide(L)'
;MLAASPTTLPLFLALSACKGPAVLSGPPPVAPQTQMLLHAVTAELNLIWIYNKTMAEYSGLDSALAPLLAEHQAHLARLRARVIEPPGKKTPSAATARPAIAGTSAAALAQLRDAEQAAVTAQLGRLAGASPSLAQLYASIATSEATHVTALDGRIARS
;
A
#
# COMPACT_ATOMS: atom_id res chain seq x y z
N MET A 1 -18.31 85.90 17.76
CA MET A 1 -17.66 84.73 18.47
C MET A 1 -18.60 83.60 18.40
N LEU A 2 -18.40 82.70 17.44
CA LEU A 2 -19.21 81.46 17.27
C LEU A 2 -18.34 80.31 17.68
N ALA A 3 -18.80 79.50 18.69
CA ALA A 3 -18.18 78.33 19.15
C ALA A 3 -18.73 77.15 18.32
N ALA A 4 -17.85 76.40 17.68
CA ALA A 4 -18.19 75.20 16.93
C ALA A 4 -18.00 73.97 17.87
N SER A 5 -19.07 73.19 18.05
CA SER A 5 -19.03 71.92 18.77
C SER A 5 -18.64 70.78 17.84
N PRO A 6 -17.75 69.84 18.21
CA PRO A 6 -17.46 68.67 17.43
C PRO A 6 -18.48 67.55 17.74
N THR A 7 -19.17 67.11 16.70
CA THR A 7 -20.06 65.92 16.74
C THR A 7 -19.24 64.67 16.60
N THR A 8 -19.11 63.91 17.69
CA THR A 8 -18.49 62.56 17.64
C THR A 8 -19.51 61.52 17.20
N LEU A 9 -19.28 60.90 16.02
CA LEU A 9 -20.03 59.74 15.53
C LEU A 9 -19.45 58.46 16.19
N PRO A 10 -20.26 57.58 16.79
CA PRO A 10 -19.81 56.28 17.19
C PRO A 10 -19.76 55.34 15.97
N LEU A 11 -18.57 54.87 15.63
CA LEU A 11 -18.34 53.83 14.62
C LEU A 11 -18.71 52.47 15.24
N PHE A 12 -19.90 51.98 14.95
CA PHE A 12 -20.27 50.61 15.27
C PHE A 12 -19.57 49.64 14.31
N LEU A 13 -18.46 49.00 14.75
CA LEU A 13 -17.90 47.85 14.07
C LEU A 13 -18.86 46.65 14.33
N ALA A 14 -19.72 46.37 13.36
CA ALA A 14 -20.44 45.12 13.30
C ALA A 14 -19.46 44.01 12.90
N LEU A 15 -18.92 43.26 13.87
CA LEU A 15 -18.25 41.99 13.67
C LEU A 15 -19.34 40.97 13.26
N SER A 16 -19.62 40.89 11.97
CA SER A 16 -20.35 39.75 11.39
C SER A 16 -19.47 38.51 11.46
N ALA A 17 -19.53 37.79 12.57
CA ALA A 17 -19.05 36.43 12.67
C ALA A 17 -19.95 35.54 11.80
N CYS A 18 -19.67 35.47 10.49
CA CYS A 18 -20.20 34.41 9.64
C CYS A 18 -19.61 33.08 10.12
N LYS A 19 -20.23 32.47 11.13
CA LYS A 19 -20.19 31.03 11.31
C LYS A 19 -20.97 30.43 10.14
N GLY A 20 -20.32 30.25 9.02
CA GLY A 20 -20.84 29.41 7.95
C GLY A 20 -21.14 28.03 8.53
N PRO A 21 -22.20 27.34 8.06
CA PRO A 21 -22.46 25.98 8.49
C PRO A 21 -21.17 25.20 8.30
N ALA A 22 -20.66 24.57 9.38
CA ALA A 22 -19.55 23.64 9.27
C ALA A 22 -20.06 22.55 8.31
N VAL A 23 -19.68 22.68 7.06
CA VAL A 23 -19.90 21.64 6.06
C VAL A 23 -19.28 20.42 6.70
N LEU A 24 -20.08 19.39 6.95
CA LEU A 24 -19.63 18.07 7.36
C LEU A 24 -18.82 17.51 6.19
N SER A 25 -17.66 18.11 5.95
CA SER A 25 -16.69 17.62 5.01
C SER A 25 -16.27 16.29 5.54
N GLY A 26 -16.58 15.22 4.83
CA GLY A 26 -16.09 13.89 5.11
C GLY A 26 -14.56 13.96 5.30
N PRO A 27 -13.95 12.95 5.92
CA PRO A 27 -12.51 12.93 6.13
C PRO A 27 -11.81 13.22 4.79
N PRO A 28 -10.73 14.02 4.79
CA PRO A 28 -10.04 14.40 3.56
C PRO A 28 -9.63 13.15 2.78
N PRO A 29 -9.66 13.20 1.44
CA PRO A 29 -9.24 12.07 0.62
C PRO A 29 -7.80 11.67 0.95
N VAL A 30 -7.53 10.37 0.96
CA VAL A 30 -6.19 9.84 1.21
C VAL A 30 -5.26 10.30 0.09
N ALA A 31 -4.09 10.86 0.44
CA ALA A 31 -3.12 11.33 -0.54
C ALA A 31 -2.74 10.22 -1.53
N PRO A 32 -2.54 10.51 -2.83
CA PRO A 32 -2.26 9.50 -3.86
C PRO A 32 -1.09 8.58 -3.51
N GLN A 33 0.00 9.12 -2.95
CA GLN A 33 1.16 8.31 -2.53
C GLN A 33 0.82 7.36 -1.38
N THR A 34 -0.02 7.78 -0.44
CA THR A 34 -0.50 6.91 0.64
C THR A 34 -1.37 5.78 0.08
N GLN A 35 -2.21 6.07 -0.92
CA GLN A 35 -3.01 5.03 -1.58
C GLN A 35 -2.12 4.00 -2.30
N MET A 36 -1.09 4.46 -3.03
CA MET A 36 -0.13 3.57 -3.67
C MET A 36 0.59 2.66 -2.66
N LEU A 37 1.00 3.21 -1.51
CA LEU A 37 1.60 2.44 -0.42
C LEU A 37 0.63 1.39 0.14
N LEU A 38 -0.62 1.77 0.39
CA LEU A 38 -1.64 0.85 0.91
C LEU A 38 -1.93 -0.28 -0.07
N HIS A 39 -1.96 0.00 -1.38
CA HIS A 39 -2.08 -1.04 -2.41
C HIS A 39 -0.86 -1.96 -2.43
N ALA A 40 0.37 -1.42 -2.27
CA ALA A 40 1.57 -2.24 -2.19
C ALA A 40 1.58 -3.13 -0.94
N VAL A 41 1.19 -2.59 0.22
CA VAL A 41 1.00 -3.37 1.47
C VAL A 41 0.00 -4.50 1.27
N THR A 42 -1.12 -4.25 0.59
CA THR A 42 -2.13 -5.27 0.31
C THR A 42 -1.59 -6.37 -0.62
N ALA A 43 -0.80 -6.00 -1.63
CA ALA A 43 -0.16 -6.96 -2.54
C ALA A 43 0.79 -7.89 -1.78
N GLU A 44 1.68 -7.36 -0.93
CA GLU A 44 2.57 -8.16 -0.10
C GLU A 44 1.81 -9.10 0.86
N LEU A 45 0.74 -8.61 1.49
CA LEU A 45 -0.10 -9.44 2.36
C LEU A 45 -0.73 -10.60 1.60
N ASN A 46 -1.11 -10.41 0.35
CA ASN A 46 -1.66 -11.46 -0.50
C ASN A 46 -0.59 -12.48 -0.90
N LEU A 47 0.61 -12.03 -1.30
CA LEU A 47 1.74 -12.91 -1.59
C LEU A 47 2.10 -13.75 -0.36
N ILE A 48 2.33 -13.13 0.79
CA ILE A 48 2.61 -13.82 2.06
C ILE A 48 1.54 -14.88 2.35
N TRP A 49 0.26 -14.57 2.09
CA TRP A 49 -0.81 -15.53 2.29
C TRP A 49 -0.72 -16.72 1.33
N ILE A 50 -0.49 -16.48 0.02
CA ILE A 50 -0.36 -17.54 -0.99
C ILE A 50 0.84 -18.44 -0.64
N TYR A 51 2.00 -17.86 -0.30
CA TYR A 51 3.18 -18.62 0.13
C TYR A 51 2.89 -19.53 1.34
N ASN A 52 2.32 -18.96 2.41
CA ASN A 52 1.99 -19.73 3.61
C ASN A 52 1.00 -20.85 3.32
N LYS A 53 0.00 -20.61 2.47
CA LYS A 53 -0.99 -21.61 2.09
C LYS A 53 -0.40 -22.71 1.21
N THR A 54 0.46 -22.34 0.25
CA THR A 54 1.17 -23.31 -0.59
C THR A 54 2.07 -24.22 0.23
N MET A 55 2.83 -23.67 1.18
CA MET A 55 3.68 -24.43 2.09
C MET A 55 2.86 -25.37 2.99
N ALA A 56 1.73 -24.88 3.53
CA ALA A 56 0.84 -25.71 4.36
C ALA A 56 0.22 -26.88 3.58
N GLU A 57 -0.06 -26.71 2.29
CA GLU A 57 -0.63 -27.74 1.42
C GLU A 57 0.44 -28.70 0.87
N TYR A 58 1.65 -28.17 0.60
CA TYR A 58 2.75 -28.89 -0.03
C TYR A 58 4.05 -28.75 0.78
N SER A 59 4.15 -29.42 1.92
CA SER A 59 5.30 -29.32 2.85
C SER A 59 6.66 -29.66 2.22
N GLY A 60 6.70 -30.42 1.14
CA GLY A 60 7.91 -30.65 0.35
C GLY A 60 8.49 -29.40 -0.31
N LEU A 61 7.73 -28.29 -0.36
CA LEU A 61 8.18 -27.02 -0.90
C LEU A 61 8.74 -26.05 0.16
N ASP A 62 8.63 -26.37 1.46
CA ASP A 62 8.96 -25.44 2.55
C ASP A 62 10.37 -24.90 2.47
N SER A 63 11.38 -25.75 2.30
CA SER A 63 12.79 -25.32 2.22
C SER A 63 13.06 -24.39 1.04
N ALA A 64 12.24 -24.50 0.01
CA ALA A 64 12.36 -23.69 -1.20
C ALA A 64 11.66 -22.35 -1.09
N LEU A 65 10.49 -22.33 -0.46
CA LEU A 65 9.61 -21.15 -0.41
C LEU A 65 9.87 -20.29 0.82
N ALA A 66 10.37 -20.85 1.92
CA ALA A 66 10.62 -20.11 3.15
C ALA A 66 11.55 -18.89 2.98
N PRO A 67 12.66 -18.95 2.22
CA PRO A 67 13.48 -17.77 1.98
C PRO A 67 12.72 -16.66 1.23
N LEU A 68 11.94 -17.01 0.20
CA LEU A 68 11.16 -16.06 -0.58
C LEU A 68 10.07 -15.40 0.28
N LEU A 69 9.39 -16.19 1.09
CA LEU A 69 8.41 -15.71 2.07
C LEU A 69 9.04 -14.71 3.05
N ALA A 70 10.26 -14.95 3.53
CA ALA A 70 10.95 -14.05 4.44
C ALA A 70 11.25 -12.69 3.77
N GLU A 71 11.58 -12.68 2.48
CA GLU A 71 11.76 -11.43 1.72
C GLU A 71 10.46 -10.64 1.61
N HIS A 72 9.31 -11.27 1.32
CA HIS A 72 8.01 -10.60 1.32
C HIS A 72 7.64 -10.01 2.69
N GLN A 73 7.97 -10.70 3.78
CA GLN A 73 7.78 -10.16 5.12
C GLN A 73 8.64 -8.91 5.36
N ALA A 74 9.88 -8.90 4.85
CA ALA A 74 10.75 -7.73 4.91
C ALA A 74 10.25 -6.58 4.02
N HIS A 75 9.74 -6.87 2.82
CA HIS A 75 9.10 -5.87 1.95
C HIS A 75 7.90 -5.23 2.64
N LEU A 76 7.00 -6.04 3.20
CA LEU A 76 5.84 -5.58 3.96
C LEU A 76 6.24 -4.65 5.11
N ALA A 77 7.28 -5.01 5.87
CA ALA A 77 7.77 -4.18 6.97
C ALA A 77 8.28 -2.82 6.47
N ARG A 78 9.05 -2.80 5.37
CA ARG A 78 9.57 -1.56 4.76
C ARG A 78 8.45 -0.66 4.22
N LEU A 79 7.44 -1.25 3.58
CA LEU A 79 6.28 -0.50 3.06
C LEU A 79 5.46 0.10 4.21
N ARG A 80 5.16 -0.68 5.25
CA ARG A 80 4.42 -0.22 6.43
C ARG A 80 5.12 0.94 7.14
N ALA A 81 6.45 0.91 7.23
CA ALA A 81 7.23 1.99 7.82
C ALA A 81 7.12 3.33 7.06
N ARG A 82 6.61 3.33 5.82
CA ARG A 82 6.37 4.54 5.01
C ARG A 82 4.93 4.99 5.02
N VAL A 83 4.00 4.19 5.54
CA VAL A 83 2.58 4.57 5.65
C VAL A 83 2.43 5.53 6.83
N ILE A 84 2.04 6.76 6.51
CA ILE A 84 1.58 7.72 7.54
C ILE A 84 0.09 7.49 7.71
N GLU A 85 -0.31 6.86 8.81
CA GLU A 85 -1.72 6.59 9.09
C GLU A 85 -2.45 7.88 9.49
N PRO A 86 -3.52 8.25 8.77
CA PRO A 86 -4.42 9.29 9.27
C PRO A 86 -5.05 8.85 10.60
N PRO A 87 -5.24 9.75 11.57
CA PRO A 87 -5.89 9.41 12.83
C PRO A 87 -7.22 8.68 12.62
N GLY A 88 -7.39 7.52 13.25
CA GLY A 88 -8.63 6.74 13.22
C GLY A 88 -8.82 5.77 12.05
N LYS A 89 -7.87 5.67 11.11
CA LYS A 89 -7.89 4.65 10.04
C LYS A 89 -6.86 3.56 10.33
N LYS A 90 -7.28 2.31 10.27
CA LYS A 90 -6.36 1.15 10.39
C LYS A 90 -5.76 0.83 9.03
N THR A 91 -4.49 0.44 9.00
CA THR A 91 -3.83 -0.11 7.82
C THR A 91 -4.64 -1.30 7.28
N PRO A 92 -4.76 -1.46 5.95
CA PRO A 92 -5.52 -2.56 5.38
C PRO A 92 -5.07 -3.91 5.94
N SER A 93 -6.03 -4.71 6.33
CA SER A 93 -5.87 -6.16 6.47
C SER A 93 -5.93 -6.79 5.08
N ALA A 94 -5.38 -7.99 4.94
CA ALA A 94 -5.42 -8.71 3.67
C ALA A 94 -6.86 -8.78 3.10
N ALA A 95 -6.97 -8.77 1.77
CA ALA A 95 -8.25 -8.86 1.06
C ALA A 95 -9.08 -10.06 1.55
N THR A 96 -10.39 -9.88 1.62
CA THR A 96 -11.35 -10.90 2.09
C THR A 96 -11.52 -12.05 1.10
N ALA A 97 -11.40 -11.79 -0.21
CA ALA A 97 -11.46 -12.81 -1.26
C ALA A 97 -10.03 -13.22 -1.66
N ARG A 98 -9.68 -14.48 -1.40
CA ARG A 98 -8.35 -15.04 -1.70
C ARG A 98 -8.48 -16.21 -2.65
N PRO A 99 -7.57 -16.37 -3.64
CA PRO A 99 -7.64 -17.47 -4.58
C PRO A 99 -7.44 -18.81 -3.85
N ALA A 100 -8.11 -19.85 -4.33
CA ALA A 100 -7.78 -21.21 -3.88
C ALA A 100 -6.36 -21.57 -4.34
N ILE A 101 -5.67 -22.41 -3.57
CA ILE A 101 -4.39 -22.96 -3.97
C ILE A 101 -4.64 -24.07 -5.00
N ALA A 102 -3.81 -24.10 -6.04
CA ALA A 102 -3.93 -25.07 -7.12
C ALA A 102 -3.68 -26.51 -6.61
N GLY A 103 -4.41 -27.47 -7.17
CA GLY A 103 -4.52 -28.83 -6.65
C GLY A 103 -3.30 -29.75 -6.82
N THR A 104 -2.18 -29.25 -7.38
CA THR A 104 -0.90 -29.96 -7.45
C THR A 104 0.25 -29.02 -7.10
N SER A 105 1.36 -29.57 -6.58
CA SER A 105 2.55 -28.78 -6.23
C SER A 105 3.11 -28.00 -7.41
N ALA A 106 3.16 -28.61 -8.60
CA ALA A 106 3.62 -27.95 -9.83
C ALA A 106 2.70 -26.77 -10.23
N ALA A 107 1.38 -26.96 -10.17
CA ALA A 107 0.41 -25.91 -10.46
C ALA A 107 0.44 -24.80 -9.40
N ALA A 108 0.68 -25.15 -8.13
CA ALA A 108 0.83 -24.17 -7.04
C ALA A 108 2.11 -23.33 -7.20
N LEU A 109 3.22 -23.93 -7.65
CA LEU A 109 4.43 -23.19 -8.02
C LEU A 109 4.19 -22.25 -9.21
N ALA A 110 3.45 -22.69 -10.23
CA ALA A 110 3.07 -21.84 -11.36
C ALA A 110 2.17 -20.67 -10.90
N GLN A 111 1.22 -20.93 -10.01
CA GLN A 111 0.37 -19.90 -9.42
C GLN A 111 1.18 -18.86 -8.62
N LEU A 112 2.17 -19.29 -7.84
CA LEU A 112 3.10 -18.40 -7.15
C LEU A 112 3.90 -17.56 -8.15
N ARG A 113 4.47 -18.18 -9.17
CA ARG A 113 5.24 -17.49 -10.20
C ARG A 113 4.40 -16.42 -10.92
N ASP A 114 3.16 -16.72 -11.24
CA ASP A 114 2.26 -15.75 -11.87
C ASP A 114 1.90 -14.60 -10.94
N ALA A 115 1.74 -14.87 -9.64
CA ALA A 115 1.51 -13.85 -8.63
C ALA A 115 2.72 -12.92 -8.46
N GLU A 116 3.95 -13.47 -8.46
CA GLU A 116 5.19 -12.69 -8.46
C GLU A 116 5.31 -11.80 -9.69
N GLN A 117 5.07 -12.37 -10.88
CA GLN A 117 5.14 -11.61 -12.13
C GLN A 117 4.13 -10.45 -12.15
N ALA A 118 2.93 -10.66 -11.61
CA ALA A 118 1.93 -9.61 -11.46
C ALA A 118 2.40 -8.53 -10.46
N ALA A 119 3.05 -8.93 -9.38
CA ALA A 119 3.61 -8.02 -8.39
C ALA A 119 4.73 -7.15 -8.98
N VAL A 120 5.70 -7.74 -9.70
CA VAL A 120 6.73 -7.00 -10.46
C VAL A 120 6.09 -5.93 -11.33
N THR A 121 5.12 -6.31 -12.15
CA THR A 121 4.41 -5.38 -13.05
C THR A 121 3.74 -4.25 -12.28
N ALA A 122 3.10 -4.57 -11.17
CA ALA A 122 2.43 -3.58 -10.33
C ALA A 122 3.43 -2.62 -9.65
N GLN A 123 4.59 -3.10 -9.16
CA GLN A 123 5.61 -2.24 -8.57
C GLN A 123 6.21 -1.29 -9.61
N LEU A 124 6.55 -1.79 -10.80
CA LEU A 124 7.06 -0.97 -11.91
C LEU A 124 6.04 0.10 -12.33
N GLY A 125 4.76 -0.25 -12.39
CA GLY A 125 3.68 0.70 -12.71
C GLY A 125 3.54 1.86 -11.70
N ARG A 126 4.01 1.69 -10.46
CA ARG A 126 3.98 2.74 -9.44
C ARG A 126 5.10 3.76 -9.59
N LEU A 127 6.16 3.47 -10.32
CA LEU A 127 7.36 4.31 -10.37
C LEU A 127 7.07 5.72 -10.89
N ALA A 128 6.23 5.85 -11.93
CA ALA A 128 5.95 7.13 -12.56
C ALA A 128 5.23 8.14 -11.64
N GLY A 129 4.43 7.65 -10.68
CA GLY A 129 3.68 8.50 -9.73
C GLY A 129 4.32 8.60 -8.34
N ALA A 130 5.45 7.93 -8.11
CA ALA A 130 6.09 7.87 -6.80
C ALA A 130 7.09 9.02 -6.58
N SER A 131 7.24 9.47 -5.33
CA SER A 131 8.38 10.31 -4.94
C SER A 131 9.70 9.53 -5.12
N PRO A 132 10.85 10.19 -5.27
CA PRO A 132 12.13 9.50 -5.52
C PRO A 132 12.45 8.40 -4.50
N SER A 133 12.18 8.62 -3.22
CA SER A 133 12.42 7.62 -2.16
C SER A 133 11.47 6.43 -2.23
N LEU A 134 10.22 6.64 -2.65
CA LEU A 134 9.26 5.55 -2.87
C LEU A 134 9.54 4.81 -4.17
N ALA A 135 9.93 5.51 -5.24
CA ALA A 135 10.33 4.89 -6.49
C ALA A 135 11.52 3.94 -6.28
N GLN A 136 12.52 4.36 -5.50
CA GLN A 136 13.65 3.50 -5.13
C GLN A 136 13.20 2.24 -4.35
N LEU A 137 12.26 2.38 -3.41
CA LEU A 137 11.71 1.25 -2.67
C LEU A 137 10.96 0.29 -3.59
N TYR A 138 10.06 0.80 -4.44
CA TYR A 138 9.31 -0.04 -5.38
C TYR A 138 10.22 -0.74 -6.39
N ALA A 139 11.25 -0.04 -6.92
CA ALA A 139 12.23 -0.67 -7.81
C ALA A 139 13.02 -1.78 -7.12
N SER A 140 13.43 -1.58 -5.85
CA SER A 140 14.10 -2.62 -5.05
C SER A 140 13.21 -3.85 -4.84
N ILE A 141 11.94 -3.65 -4.51
CA ILE A 141 10.96 -4.74 -4.34
C ILE A 141 10.74 -5.45 -5.68
N ALA A 142 10.51 -4.72 -6.77
CA ALA A 142 10.32 -5.31 -8.10
C ALA A 142 11.53 -6.17 -8.54
N THR A 143 12.74 -5.74 -8.20
CA THR A 143 13.96 -6.51 -8.49
C THR A 143 13.99 -7.83 -7.70
N SER A 144 13.67 -7.81 -6.42
CA SER A 144 13.57 -9.01 -5.58
C SER A 144 12.50 -9.97 -6.13
N GLU A 145 11.28 -9.48 -6.39
CA GLU A 145 10.18 -10.27 -6.94
C GLU A 145 10.55 -10.89 -8.32
N ALA A 146 11.30 -10.18 -9.18
CA ALA A 146 11.78 -10.73 -10.44
C ALA A 146 12.80 -11.89 -10.24
N THR A 147 13.60 -11.86 -9.17
CA THR A 147 14.45 -12.99 -8.82
C THR A 147 13.64 -14.18 -8.30
N HIS A 148 12.51 -13.92 -7.60
CA HIS A 148 11.58 -14.97 -7.18
C HIS A 148 10.93 -15.66 -8.39
N VAL A 149 10.51 -14.91 -9.41
CA VAL A 149 9.99 -15.47 -10.66
C VAL A 149 11.01 -16.46 -11.25
N THR A 150 12.28 -16.05 -11.37
CA THR A 150 13.35 -16.91 -11.90
C THR A 150 13.58 -18.16 -11.03
N ALA A 151 13.55 -18.01 -9.71
CA ALA A 151 13.72 -19.13 -8.78
C ALA A 151 12.56 -20.14 -8.89
N LEU A 152 11.32 -19.67 -9.04
CA LEU A 152 10.13 -20.49 -9.21
C LEU A 152 10.12 -21.20 -10.57
N ASP A 153 10.48 -20.51 -11.67
CA ASP A 153 10.63 -21.12 -13.01
C ASP A 153 11.65 -22.28 -12.98
N GLY A 154 12.78 -22.06 -12.31
CA GLY A 154 13.78 -23.11 -12.14
C GLY A 154 13.31 -24.29 -11.30
N ARG A 155 12.30 -24.15 -10.44
CA ARG A 155 11.70 -25.25 -9.70
C ARG A 155 10.62 -25.96 -10.50
N ILE A 156 9.78 -25.22 -11.21
CA ILE A 156 8.75 -25.79 -12.10
C ILE A 156 9.43 -26.69 -13.15
N ALA A 157 10.57 -26.28 -13.69
CA ALA A 157 11.32 -27.07 -14.67
C ALA A 157 11.89 -28.40 -14.09
N ARG A 158 11.93 -28.56 -12.75
CA ARG A 158 12.44 -29.76 -12.08
C ARG A 158 11.37 -30.61 -11.40
N SER A 159 10.11 -30.16 -11.41
CA SER A 159 8.95 -30.87 -10.84
C SER A 159 8.29 -31.76 -11.90
#